data_ada517c9db22ba89c727a016ca138383
#
_entry.id   ada517c9db22ba89c727a016ca138383
#
_cell.length_a   1.000
_cell.length_b   1.000
_cell.length_c   1.000
_cell.angle_alpha   90.00
_cell.angle_beta   90.00
_cell.angle_gamma   90.00
#
_symmetry.space_group_name_H-M   'P 1'
#
loop_
_entity.id
_entity.type
_entity.pdbx_description
1 polymer ?
#
loop_
_entity_poly.entity_id
_entity_poly.type
_entity_poly.pdbx_seq_one_letter_code
_entity_poly.pdbx_strand_id
1 'polypeptide(L)'
;MTPYGEGQSEADEVFFNRPGVATVKWDQTIQAVSTEWQGGADRADVLAVFDAILRALKKHHASRGLIDTLRQKALSQKDQDWVLQVWFPQALAAGLRRWAIVMPESTLAMLSAEDVSSGVRGTMLDGALFPSVAEARKWLTRPR
;
A
#
# COMPACT_ATOMS: atom_id res chain seq x y z
N MET A 1 6.14 13.71 29.74
CA MET A 1 5.98 13.15 28.83
C MET A 1 6.49 13.69 27.81
N THR A 2 6.62 13.30 27.05
CA THR A 2 7.12 13.83 26.07
C THR A 2 6.12 14.19 25.28
N PRO A 3 6.00 14.99 24.96
CA PRO A 3 5.10 15.36 24.15
C PRO A 3 5.31 15.17 22.86
N TYR A 4 5.49 15.10 22.55
CA TYR A 4 5.74 14.94 21.53
C TYR A 4 5.78 14.06 20.73
N GLY A 5 6.27 14.08 20.48
CA GLY A 5 6.53 12.93 19.72
C GLY A 5 5.74 11.78 20.15
N GLU A 6 5.43 11.70 21.35
CA GLU A 6 4.67 10.64 21.80
C GLU A 6 3.37 10.52 21.12
N GLY A 7 2.70 11.56 20.90
CA GLY A 7 1.43 11.53 20.22
C GLY A 7 1.56 10.92 18.85
N GLN A 8 2.65 11.25 18.15
CA GLN A 8 2.84 10.70 16.82
C GLN A 8 3.15 9.22 16.87
N SER A 9 3.93 8.80 17.85
CA SER A 9 4.28 7.39 17.98
C SER A 9 3.05 6.55 18.25
N GLU A 10 2.11 7.07 19.01
CA GLU A 10 0.87 6.36 19.29
C GLU A 10 -0.07 6.38 18.11
N ALA A 11 -0.01 7.44 17.30
CA ALA A 11 -0.92 7.58 16.17
C ALA A 11 -0.50 6.69 15.00
N ASP A 12 0.80 6.61 14.73
CA ASP A 12 1.31 5.86 13.59
C ASP A 12 2.25 4.77 14.07
N GLU A 13 1.87 3.54 13.84
CA GLU A 13 2.67 2.40 14.24
C GLU A 13 3.45 1.87 13.03
N VAL A 14 4.77 1.72 13.19
CA VAL A 14 5.63 1.26 12.11
C VAL A 14 5.74 -0.27 12.16
N PHE A 15 5.48 -0.92 11.03
CA PHE A 15 5.57 -2.36 10.89
C PHE A 15 6.82 -2.81 10.13
N PHE A 16 7.41 -1.92 9.35
CA PHE A 16 8.63 -2.20 8.62
C PHE A 16 9.29 -0.86 8.26
N ASN A 17 10.60 -0.78 8.45
CA ASN A 17 11.33 0.41 8.03
C ASN A 17 12.75 0.02 7.67
N ARG A 18 13.04 0.05 6.36
CA ARG A 18 14.40 -0.13 5.85
C ARG A 18 14.71 1.05 4.94
N PRO A 19 15.56 2.01 5.39
CA PRO A 19 15.91 3.17 4.58
C PRO A 19 16.42 2.76 3.20
N GLY A 20 15.95 3.45 2.17
CA GLY A 20 16.31 3.14 0.79
C GLY A 20 15.48 2.03 0.16
N VAL A 21 14.69 1.32 0.92
CA VAL A 21 13.83 0.24 0.44
C VAL A 21 12.36 0.63 0.60
N ALA A 22 11.86 0.65 1.83
CA ALA A 22 10.44 0.97 2.07
C ALA A 22 10.15 1.19 3.55
N THR A 23 9.01 1.83 3.81
CA THR A 23 8.44 1.97 5.15
C THR A 23 6.98 1.53 5.08
N VAL A 24 6.54 0.70 6.03
CA VAL A 24 5.15 0.28 6.19
C VAL A 24 4.68 0.72 7.56
N LYS A 25 3.57 1.45 7.60
CA LYS A 25 3.03 1.93 8.86
C LYS A 25 1.51 1.95 8.86
N TRP A 26 0.94 1.92 10.05
CA TRP A 26 -0.48 2.20 10.24
C TRP A 26 -0.65 3.71 10.30
N ASP A 27 -1.45 4.26 9.40
CA ASP A 27 -1.74 5.71 9.39
C ASP A 27 -3.07 5.94 10.08
N GLN A 28 -3.00 6.40 11.30
CA GLN A 28 -4.16 6.61 12.14
C GLN A 28 -5.12 7.67 11.56
N THR A 29 -4.56 8.67 10.90
CA THR A 29 -5.36 9.76 10.36
C THR A 29 -6.34 9.28 9.30
N ILE A 30 -5.92 8.39 8.42
CA ILE A 30 -6.78 7.89 7.35
C ILE A 30 -7.26 6.47 7.61
N GLN A 31 -6.90 5.88 8.73
CA GLN A 31 -7.29 4.52 9.10
C GLN A 31 -6.92 3.54 7.99
N ALA A 32 -5.66 3.60 7.55
CA ALA A 32 -5.16 2.77 6.46
C ALA A 32 -3.74 2.31 6.73
N VAL A 33 -3.36 1.17 6.15
CA VAL A 33 -1.97 0.73 6.15
C VAL A 33 -1.29 1.45 5.00
N SER A 34 -0.28 2.26 5.31
CA SER A 34 0.43 3.09 4.33
C SER A 34 1.82 2.54 4.09
N THR A 35 2.15 2.33 2.82
CA THR A 35 3.46 1.84 2.41
C THR A 35 4.11 2.84 1.47
N GLU A 36 5.36 3.21 1.75
CA GLU A 36 6.12 4.07 0.87
C GLU A 36 7.34 3.31 0.39
N TRP A 37 7.43 3.07 -0.93
CA TRP A 37 8.62 2.50 -1.52
C TRP A 37 9.63 3.63 -1.77
N GLN A 38 10.91 3.36 -1.47
CA GLN A 38 11.94 4.39 -1.56
C GLN A 38 13.01 4.07 -2.60
N GLY A 39 12.96 2.89 -3.19
CA GLY A 39 13.96 2.49 -4.19
C GLY A 39 13.72 1.08 -4.68
N GLY A 40 14.80 0.40 -5.03
CA GLY A 40 14.73 -0.99 -5.46
C GLY A 40 14.68 -1.94 -4.28
N ALA A 41 14.18 -3.15 -4.52
CA ALA A 41 14.06 -4.16 -3.50
C ALA A 41 14.36 -5.53 -4.11
N ASP A 42 15.09 -6.36 -3.38
CA ASP A 42 15.27 -7.75 -3.80
C ASP A 42 14.08 -8.58 -3.34
N ARG A 43 14.12 -9.87 -3.64
CA ARG A 43 13.01 -10.78 -3.30
C ARG A 43 12.72 -10.80 -1.81
N ALA A 44 13.76 -10.85 -0.98
CA ALA A 44 13.58 -10.88 0.46
C ALA A 44 12.92 -9.60 0.97
N ASP A 45 13.30 -8.46 0.40
CA ASP A 45 12.69 -7.18 0.77
C ASP A 45 11.22 -7.14 0.38
N VAL A 46 10.88 -7.61 -0.82
CA VAL A 46 9.49 -7.64 -1.29
C VAL A 46 8.64 -8.48 -0.35
N LEU A 47 9.11 -9.67 -0.01
CA LEU A 47 8.39 -10.55 0.89
C LEU A 47 8.20 -9.91 2.27
N ALA A 48 9.24 -9.26 2.79
CA ALA A 48 9.18 -8.64 4.11
C ALA A 48 8.21 -7.46 4.13
N VAL A 49 8.20 -6.64 3.08
CA VAL A 49 7.31 -5.48 2.99
C VAL A 49 5.85 -5.94 2.94
N PHE A 50 5.53 -6.88 2.06
CA PHE A 50 4.14 -7.34 1.92
C PHE A 50 3.68 -8.14 3.15
N ASP A 51 4.58 -8.85 3.81
CA ASP A 51 4.27 -9.49 5.08
C ASP A 51 3.91 -8.44 6.15
N ALA A 52 4.66 -7.34 6.20
CA ALA A 52 4.40 -6.27 7.15
C ALA A 52 3.03 -5.62 6.89
N ILE A 53 2.69 -5.41 5.62
CA ILE A 53 1.37 -4.88 5.27
C ILE A 53 0.27 -5.81 5.78
N LEU A 54 0.43 -7.10 5.55
CA LEU A 54 -0.57 -8.09 5.98
C LEU A 54 -0.72 -8.11 7.50
N ARG A 55 0.39 -8.07 8.23
CA ARG A 55 0.35 -8.02 9.70
C ARG A 55 -0.38 -6.78 10.20
N ALA A 56 -0.13 -5.63 9.55
CA ALA A 56 -0.78 -4.38 9.92
C ALA A 56 -2.29 -4.43 9.65
N LEU A 57 -2.68 -4.98 8.50
CA LEU A 57 -4.09 -5.15 8.16
C LEU A 57 -4.79 -5.98 9.23
N LYS A 58 -4.18 -7.08 9.63
CA LYS A 58 -4.78 -7.98 10.63
C LYS A 58 -4.85 -7.34 12.01
N LYS A 59 -3.76 -6.69 12.42
CA LYS A 59 -3.72 -6.10 13.76
C LYS A 59 -4.78 -5.02 13.95
N HIS A 60 -4.94 -4.16 12.95
CA HIS A 60 -5.86 -3.03 13.04
C HIS A 60 -7.23 -3.30 12.44
N HIS A 61 -7.49 -4.53 12.00
CA HIS A 61 -8.74 -4.89 11.31
C HIS A 61 -9.01 -3.86 10.20
N ALA A 62 -7.97 -3.55 9.43
CA ALA A 62 -8.03 -2.49 8.45
C ALA A 62 -8.62 -2.96 7.14
N SER A 63 -9.38 -2.08 6.49
CA SER A 63 -9.94 -2.35 5.18
C SER A 63 -9.35 -1.46 4.09
N ARG A 64 -8.45 -0.54 4.46
CA ARG A 64 -7.87 0.44 3.55
C ARG A 64 -6.36 0.30 3.50
N GLY A 65 -5.80 0.39 2.29
CA GLY A 65 -4.36 0.40 2.10
C GLY A 65 -3.97 1.46 1.09
N LEU A 66 -2.80 2.07 1.30
CA LEU A 66 -2.21 3.03 0.40
C LEU A 66 -0.79 2.59 0.12
N ILE A 67 -0.42 2.50 -1.16
CA ILE A 67 0.94 2.17 -1.53
C ILE A 67 1.50 3.26 -2.44
N ASP A 68 2.57 3.91 -1.99
CA ASP A 68 3.23 4.99 -2.71
C ASP A 68 4.40 4.41 -3.47
N THR A 69 4.30 4.40 -4.80
CA THR A 69 5.34 3.86 -5.67
C THR A 69 6.08 4.95 -6.45
N LEU A 70 5.96 6.22 -6.04
CA LEU A 70 6.61 7.32 -6.75
C LEU A 70 8.11 7.15 -6.88
N ARG A 71 8.75 6.54 -5.89
CA ARG A 71 10.20 6.35 -5.87
C ARG A 71 10.59 4.88 -5.99
N GLN A 72 9.63 4.01 -6.27
CA GLN A 72 9.89 2.59 -6.40
C GLN A 72 10.55 2.28 -7.74
N LYS A 73 11.55 1.42 -7.72
CA LYS A 73 12.05 0.81 -8.95
C LYS A 73 11.17 -0.39 -9.26
N ALA A 74 11.03 -0.69 -10.54
CA ALA A 74 10.12 -1.76 -10.97
C ALA A 74 10.44 -3.09 -10.30
N LEU A 75 9.41 -3.80 -9.88
CA LEU A 75 9.55 -5.16 -9.38
C LEU A 75 9.69 -6.12 -10.55
N SER A 76 10.37 -7.25 -10.32
CA SER A 76 10.46 -8.29 -11.32
C SER A 76 9.06 -8.85 -11.61
N GLN A 77 8.90 -9.45 -12.80
CA GLN A 77 7.64 -10.07 -13.15
C GLN A 77 7.27 -11.17 -12.16
N LYS A 78 8.26 -11.93 -11.70
CA LYS A 78 8.04 -12.97 -10.72
C LYS A 78 7.47 -12.42 -9.41
N ASP A 79 8.00 -11.30 -8.94
CA ASP A 79 7.52 -10.68 -7.72
C ASP A 79 6.12 -10.10 -7.90
N GLN A 80 5.84 -9.49 -9.06
CA GLN A 80 4.51 -8.99 -9.37
C GLN A 80 3.49 -10.12 -9.37
N ASP A 81 3.84 -11.25 -9.98
CA ASP A 81 2.95 -12.41 -10.02
C ASP A 81 2.68 -12.95 -8.63
N TRP A 82 3.70 -13.00 -7.78
CA TRP A 82 3.55 -13.46 -6.41
C TRP A 82 2.57 -12.55 -5.64
N VAL A 83 2.70 -11.23 -5.80
CA VAL A 83 1.82 -10.29 -5.13
C VAL A 83 0.37 -10.54 -5.55
N LEU A 84 0.13 -10.69 -6.85
CA LEU A 84 -1.22 -10.87 -7.36
C LEU A 84 -1.81 -12.24 -7.00
N GLN A 85 -1.01 -13.29 -7.11
CA GLN A 85 -1.52 -14.66 -6.98
C GLN A 85 -1.49 -15.20 -5.57
N VAL A 86 -0.59 -14.71 -4.73
CA VAL A 86 -0.41 -15.23 -3.38
C VAL A 86 -0.81 -14.20 -2.33
N TRP A 87 -0.30 -12.98 -2.43
CA TRP A 87 -0.50 -11.99 -1.39
C TRP A 87 -1.92 -11.38 -1.39
N PHE A 88 -2.43 -10.96 -2.54
CA PHE A 88 -3.74 -10.30 -2.60
C PHE A 88 -4.88 -11.18 -2.05
N PRO A 89 -4.93 -12.49 -2.35
CA PRO A 89 -5.96 -13.33 -1.72
C PRO A 89 -5.88 -13.31 -0.21
N GLN A 90 -4.69 -13.27 0.37
CA GLN A 90 -4.52 -13.21 1.82
C GLN A 90 -4.96 -11.86 2.37
N ALA A 91 -4.65 -10.78 1.65
CA ALA A 91 -5.04 -9.44 2.06
C ALA A 91 -6.56 -9.27 2.04
N LEU A 92 -7.22 -9.80 1.01
CA LEU A 92 -8.67 -9.77 0.92
C LEU A 92 -9.31 -10.58 2.06
N ALA A 93 -8.74 -11.73 2.37
CA ALA A 93 -9.22 -12.55 3.49
C ALA A 93 -9.03 -11.85 4.83
N ALA A 94 -8.01 -11.00 4.95
CA ALA A 94 -7.77 -10.22 6.16
C ALA A 94 -8.66 -8.98 6.26
N GLY A 95 -9.42 -8.65 5.22
CA GLY A 95 -10.38 -7.56 5.27
C GLY A 95 -10.11 -6.38 4.35
N LEU A 96 -9.04 -6.42 3.55
CA LEU A 96 -8.73 -5.33 2.63
C LEU A 96 -9.86 -5.16 1.61
N ARG A 97 -10.33 -3.91 1.42
CA ARG A 97 -11.42 -3.60 0.49
C ARG A 97 -11.13 -2.40 -0.39
N ARG A 98 -10.30 -1.44 0.05
CA ARG A 98 -9.92 -0.28 -0.74
C ARG A 98 -8.40 -0.19 -0.81
N TRP A 99 -7.88 -0.05 -2.01
CA TRP A 99 -6.44 -0.07 -2.25
C TRP A 99 -6.08 1.10 -3.17
N ALA A 100 -5.39 2.09 -2.63
CA ALA A 100 -4.97 3.27 -3.39
C ALA A 100 -3.50 3.11 -3.77
N ILE A 101 -3.19 3.23 -5.05
CA ILE A 101 -1.83 3.15 -5.55
C ILE A 101 -1.42 4.51 -6.09
N VAL A 102 -0.32 5.04 -5.57
CA VAL A 102 0.23 6.31 -6.04
C VAL A 102 1.40 6.01 -6.96
N MET A 103 1.37 6.56 -8.18
CA MET A 103 2.43 6.35 -9.16
C MET A 103 2.65 7.60 -10.00
N PRO A 104 3.82 7.77 -10.64
CA PRO A 104 4.09 8.97 -11.43
C PRO A 104 3.07 9.17 -12.55
N GLU A 105 2.77 10.44 -12.86
CA GLU A 105 1.83 10.75 -13.94
C GLU A 105 2.26 10.13 -15.26
N SER A 106 3.57 10.09 -15.52
CA SER A 106 4.09 9.49 -16.74
C SER A 106 3.72 8.02 -16.85
N THR A 107 3.72 7.31 -15.73
CA THR A 107 3.33 5.91 -15.69
C THR A 107 1.82 5.77 -15.89
N LEU A 108 1.05 6.63 -15.22
CA LEU A 108 -0.41 6.61 -15.35
C LEU A 108 -0.84 6.86 -16.80
N ALA A 109 -0.16 7.76 -17.49
CA ALA A 109 -0.50 8.09 -18.87
C ALA A 109 -0.29 6.92 -19.83
N MET A 110 0.52 5.95 -19.45
CA MET A 110 0.80 4.78 -20.28
C MET A 110 -0.16 3.63 -20.01
N LEU A 111 -1.02 3.74 -19.01
CA LEU A 111 -1.94 2.67 -18.66
C LEU A 111 -3.29 2.93 -19.29
N SER A 112 -3.93 1.87 -19.78
CA SER A 112 -5.30 1.97 -20.25
C SER A 112 -6.24 1.70 -19.08
N ALA A 113 -7.50 2.07 -19.22
CA ALA A 113 -8.51 1.76 -18.23
C ALA A 113 -8.62 0.25 -18.03
N GLU A 114 -8.42 -0.50 -19.10
CA GLU A 114 -8.48 -1.95 -19.05
C GLU A 114 -7.34 -2.52 -18.23
N ASP A 115 -6.13 -1.97 -18.39
CA ASP A 115 -4.97 -2.40 -17.57
C ASP A 115 -5.24 -2.18 -16.10
N VAL A 116 -5.82 -1.04 -15.75
CA VAL A 116 -6.10 -0.71 -14.37
C VAL A 116 -7.12 -1.67 -13.76
N SER A 117 -8.20 -1.94 -14.49
CA SER A 117 -9.30 -2.73 -13.94
C SER A 117 -9.02 -4.22 -13.95
N SER A 118 -8.16 -4.71 -14.84
CA SER A 118 -7.95 -6.16 -14.97
C SER A 118 -7.38 -6.78 -13.70
N GLY A 119 -6.55 -6.04 -12.95
CA GLY A 119 -5.92 -6.56 -11.73
C GLY A 119 -6.89 -6.74 -10.58
N VAL A 120 -8.06 -6.06 -10.62
CA VAL A 120 -9.02 -6.12 -9.53
C VAL A 120 -10.36 -6.73 -9.96
N ARG A 121 -10.47 -7.08 -11.25
CA ARG A 121 -11.73 -7.62 -11.77
C ARG A 121 -12.05 -8.95 -11.09
N GLY A 122 -13.31 -9.10 -10.70
CA GLY A 122 -13.76 -10.33 -10.06
C GLY A 122 -13.44 -10.43 -8.58
N THR A 123 -12.82 -9.40 -8.01
CA THR A 123 -12.52 -9.38 -6.58
C THR A 123 -13.47 -8.39 -5.87
N MET A 124 -13.43 -8.40 -4.54
CA MET A 124 -14.16 -7.42 -3.74
C MET A 124 -13.33 -6.16 -3.50
N LEU A 125 -12.14 -6.10 -4.07
CA LEU A 125 -11.23 -4.98 -3.88
C LEU A 125 -11.62 -3.81 -4.77
N ASP A 126 -11.72 -2.62 -4.18
CA ASP A 126 -11.95 -1.38 -4.88
C ASP A 126 -10.58 -0.68 -5.00
N GLY A 127 -9.95 -0.78 -6.15
CA GLY A 127 -8.62 -0.22 -6.38
C GLY A 127 -8.66 1.00 -7.26
N ALA A 128 -7.77 1.96 -7.00
CA ALA A 128 -7.67 3.17 -7.80
C ALA A 128 -6.23 3.69 -7.83
N LEU A 129 -5.88 4.39 -8.90
CA LEU A 129 -4.55 4.92 -9.13
C LEU A 129 -4.55 6.44 -9.03
N PHE A 130 -3.52 7.00 -8.42
CA PHE A 130 -3.43 8.45 -8.19
C PHE A 130 -2.02 8.96 -8.47
N PRO A 131 -1.89 10.21 -8.97
CA PRO A 131 -0.57 10.79 -9.20
C PRO A 131 0.06 11.40 -7.96
N SER A 132 -0.69 11.52 -6.86
CA SER A 132 -0.16 12.09 -5.62
C SER A 132 -0.73 11.39 -4.41
N VAL A 133 0.04 11.44 -3.32
CA VAL A 133 -0.39 10.88 -2.04
C VAL A 133 -1.63 11.65 -1.53
N ALA A 134 -1.66 12.98 -1.73
CA ALA A 134 -2.79 13.78 -1.26
C ALA A 134 -4.12 13.32 -1.85
N GLU A 135 -4.14 13.05 -3.16
CA GLU A 135 -5.36 12.59 -3.81
C GLU A 135 -5.76 11.19 -3.36
N ALA A 136 -4.77 10.31 -3.18
CA ALA A 136 -5.02 8.96 -2.70
C ALA A 136 -5.63 8.98 -1.28
N ARG A 137 -5.07 9.82 -0.40
CA ARG A 137 -5.58 9.94 0.96
C ARG A 137 -7.01 10.47 0.97
N LYS A 138 -7.30 11.44 0.11
CA LYS A 138 -8.64 11.99 0.01
C LYS A 138 -9.65 10.93 -0.42
N TRP A 139 -9.29 10.12 -1.40
CA TRP A 139 -10.15 9.05 -1.87
C TRP A 139 -10.42 7.99 -0.80
N LEU A 140 -9.37 7.62 -0.05
CA LEU A 140 -9.50 6.61 0.99
C LEU A 140 -10.40 7.07 2.14
N THR A 141 -10.49 8.35 2.39
CA THR A 141 -11.30 8.88 3.48
C THR A 141 -12.74 9.19 3.08
N ARG A 142 -13.09 8.98 1.80
CA ARG A 142 -14.48 9.16 1.38
C ARG A 142 -15.37 8.08 1.97
N PRO A 143 -16.59 8.43 2.35
CA PRO A 143 -17.58 7.42 2.74
C PRO A 143 -17.87 6.50 1.55
N ARG A 144 -18.18 5.27 1.83
CA ARG A 144 -18.54 4.32 0.79
C ARG A 144 -20.03 4.36 0.55
#